data_e66537efc381872bf37f5f2638ae195c
#
_entry.id   e66537efc381872bf37f5f2638ae195c
#
_cell.length_a   1.000
_cell.length_b   1.000
_cell.length_c   1.000
_cell.angle_alpha   90.00
_cell.angle_beta   90.00
_cell.angle_gamma   90.00
#
_symmetry.space_group_name_H-M   'P 1'
#
loop_
_entity.id
_entity.type
_entity.pdbx_description
1 polymer ?
#
loop_
_entity_poly.entity_id
_entity_poly.type
_entity_poly.pdbx_seq_one_letter_code
_entity_poly.pdbx_strand_id
1 'polypeptide(L)'
;MTKNSALIIALTLLLFANVNVRAEGGDVIASGAGLTVTEDEFKYLVVNSPKELQPQLLSEDSARYELLVSTLATKTILRRFQALDPKSDPAAYYQFLFNLMTLAKELDEKIFQRDLIIPDLEPVAQERYRVSKNEIAVSPEKRVMSHILLLCSEDCDEAAKRGELEAIRQRIVDGESFADLAIEYSQDPGSRPRGGLLKQPIALKDSNVDKTFRETAFELTEVGEVSFVVRSRFGYHIMRLEEITPERIYTFEEVKEPLMAEIEKRYREDAYHSYWLSLAPGDDLSIDHEAIDRLVEGATISTVVTPE
;
A
#
# COMPACT_ATOMS: atom_id res chain seq x y z
N MET A 1 -27.94 -18.69 -0.49
CA MET A 1 -26.49 -18.95 -0.52
C MET A 1 -25.87 -18.19 0.65
N THR A 2 -25.28 -18.90 1.59
CA THR A 2 -24.63 -18.29 2.76
C THR A 2 -23.34 -17.56 2.35
N LYS A 3 -22.92 -16.52 3.08
CA LYS A 3 -21.66 -15.77 2.83
C LYS A 3 -20.43 -16.70 2.73
N ASN A 4 -20.48 -17.88 3.31
CA ASN A 4 -19.41 -18.87 3.29
C ASN A 4 -19.25 -19.57 1.92
N SER A 5 -20.33 -19.79 1.18
CA SER A 5 -20.27 -20.44 -0.15
C SER A 5 -19.54 -19.61 -1.19
N ALA A 6 -19.65 -18.26 -1.15
CA ALA A 6 -18.95 -17.39 -2.08
C ALA A 6 -17.43 -17.34 -1.82
N LEU A 7 -17.00 -17.49 -0.56
CA LEU A 7 -15.58 -17.48 -0.18
C LEU A 7 -14.88 -18.79 -0.58
N ILE A 8 -15.58 -19.93 -0.47
CA ILE A 8 -15.06 -21.24 -0.89
C ILE A 8 -14.87 -21.30 -2.42
N ILE A 9 -15.78 -20.69 -3.18
CA ILE A 9 -15.69 -20.66 -4.66
C ILE A 9 -14.50 -19.82 -5.13
N ALA A 10 -14.17 -18.70 -4.48
CA ALA A 10 -13.04 -17.87 -4.85
C ALA A 10 -11.67 -18.58 -4.62
N LEU A 11 -11.59 -19.46 -3.62
CA LEU A 11 -10.34 -20.14 -3.27
C LEU A 11 -10.00 -21.29 -4.24
N THR A 12 -11.00 -21.94 -4.81
CA THR A 12 -10.80 -23.08 -5.73
C THR A 12 -10.26 -22.65 -7.10
N LEU A 13 -10.46 -21.40 -7.53
CA LEU A 13 -9.92 -20.88 -8.80
C LEU A 13 -8.39 -20.72 -8.81
N LEU A 14 -7.76 -20.58 -7.63
CA LEU A 14 -6.32 -20.35 -7.51
C LEU A 14 -5.45 -21.61 -7.65
N LEU A 15 -6.02 -22.81 -7.66
CA LEU A 15 -5.27 -24.05 -7.41
C LEU A 15 -5.05 -24.98 -8.61
N PHE A 16 -5.60 -24.66 -9.79
CA PHE A 16 -5.68 -25.63 -10.89
C PHE A 16 -5.01 -25.24 -12.21
N ALA A 17 -3.93 -24.45 -12.18
CA ALA A 17 -3.19 -24.09 -13.40
C ALA A 17 -2.51 -25.30 -14.11
N ASN A 18 -2.40 -26.47 -13.45
CA ASN A 18 -1.79 -27.69 -14.02
C ASN A 18 -2.76 -28.87 -14.04
N VAL A 19 -3.65 -28.90 -15.03
CA VAL A 19 -4.68 -29.98 -15.16
C VAL A 19 -4.15 -31.25 -15.83
N ASN A 20 -2.90 -31.31 -16.26
CA ASN A 20 -2.27 -32.52 -16.80
C ASN A 20 -1.31 -33.22 -15.84
N VAL A 21 -1.17 -32.78 -14.60
CA VAL A 21 -0.49 -33.59 -13.60
C VAL A 21 -1.46 -34.71 -13.22
N ARG A 22 -1.24 -35.91 -13.71
CA ARG A 22 -1.69 -37.13 -13.01
C ARG A 22 -1.22 -36.93 -11.58
N ALA A 23 -2.15 -36.66 -10.66
CA ALA A 23 -1.87 -36.72 -9.24
C ALA A 23 -1.52 -38.20 -8.96
N GLU A 24 -0.25 -38.52 -8.93
CA GLU A 24 0.26 -39.82 -8.49
C GLU A 24 0.32 -39.86 -6.96
N GLY A 25 -0.73 -39.41 -6.28
CA GLY A 25 -0.71 -39.33 -4.83
C GLY A 25 -2.12 -39.36 -4.21
N GLY A 26 -2.39 -40.41 -3.45
CA GLY A 26 -3.59 -40.57 -2.64
C GLY A 26 -4.78 -41.20 -3.35
N ASP A 27 -5.66 -41.80 -2.53
CA ASP A 27 -6.90 -42.43 -3.00
C ASP A 27 -7.91 -41.38 -3.49
N VAL A 28 -8.76 -41.74 -4.47
CA VAL A 28 -9.84 -40.89 -4.93
C VAL A 28 -10.90 -40.81 -3.85
N ILE A 29 -11.20 -39.63 -3.35
CA ILE A 29 -12.20 -39.40 -2.30
C ILE A 29 -13.51 -38.81 -2.81
N ALA A 30 -13.48 -38.19 -4.01
CA ALA A 30 -14.70 -37.73 -4.68
C ALA A 30 -14.56 -37.87 -6.19
N SER A 31 -15.67 -38.16 -6.87
CA SER A 31 -15.70 -38.21 -8.33
C SER A 31 -17.02 -37.69 -8.87
N GLY A 32 -17.00 -37.08 -10.06
CA GLY A 32 -18.17 -36.57 -10.76
C GLY A 32 -17.83 -36.02 -12.14
N ALA A 33 -18.72 -36.18 -13.12
CA ALA A 33 -18.51 -35.67 -14.50
C ALA A 33 -17.19 -36.11 -15.16
N GLY A 34 -16.69 -37.30 -14.78
CA GLY A 34 -15.37 -37.80 -15.26
C GLY A 34 -14.15 -37.05 -14.72
N LEU A 35 -14.32 -36.42 -13.56
CA LEU A 35 -13.28 -35.74 -12.78
C LEU A 35 -13.23 -36.36 -11.38
N THR A 36 -12.06 -36.23 -10.75
CA THR A 36 -11.81 -36.79 -9.40
C THR A 36 -11.17 -35.71 -8.52
N VAL A 37 -11.35 -35.89 -7.20
CA VAL A 37 -10.56 -35.21 -6.17
C VAL A 37 -9.85 -36.30 -5.38
N THR A 38 -8.55 -36.17 -5.23
CA THR A 38 -7.73 -37.11 -4.44
C THR A 38 -7.59 -36.65 -2.98
N GLU A 39 -7.14 -37.56 -2.12
CA GLU A 39 -6.87 -37.27 -0.72
C GLU A 39 -5.84 -36.14 -0.57
N ASP A 40 -4.78 -36.13 -1.39
CA ASP A 40 -3.74 -35.11 -1.32
C ASP A 40 -4.26 -33.73 -1.80
N GLU A 41 -5.09 -33.72 -2.85
CA GLU A 41 -5.78 -32.47 -3.25
C GLU A 41 -6.67 -31.94 -2.14
N PHE A 42 -7.41 -32.81 -1.47
CA PHE A 42 -8.29 -32.39 -0.37
C PHE A 42 -7.47 -31.82 0.81
N LYS A 43 -6.40 -32.51 1.23
CA LYS A 43 -5.49 -32.03 2.28
C LYS A 43 -4.95 -30.64 1.92
N TYR A 44 -4.50 -30.49 0.67
CA TYR A 44 -4.00 -29.21 0.18
C TYR A 44 -5.06 -28.11 0.23
N LEU A 45 -6.28 -28.42 -0.20
CA LEU A 45 -7.42 -27.48 -0.15
C LEU A 45 -7.74 -27.04 1.28
N VAL A 46 -7.77 -27.99 2.24
CA VAL A 46 -8.03 -27.68 3.65
C VAL A 46 -6.96 -26.79 4.23
N VAL A 47 -5.67 -27.11 4.03
CA VAL A 47 -4.55 -26.34 4.58
C VAL A 47 -4.49 -24.92 4.02
N ASN A 48 -4.87 -24.74 2.76
CA ASN A 48 -4.88 -23.43 2.10
C ASN A 48 -6.21 -22.68 2.23
N SER A 49 -7.20 -23.25 2.89
CA SER A 49 -8.44 -22.55 3.24
C SER A 49 -8.23 -21.54 4.35
N PRO A 50 -9.06 -20.48 4.45
CA PRO A 50 -9.03 -19.55 5.56
C PRO A 50 -9.03 -20.29 6.91
N LYS A 51 -8.19 -19.84 7.85
CA LYS A 51 -8.01 -20.52 9.16
C LYS A 51 -9.30 -20.71 9.92
N GLU A 52 -10.25 -19.81 9.74
CA GLU A 52 -11.58 -19.81 10.37
C GLU A 52 -12.46 -20.95 9.85
N LEU A 53 -12.23 -21.43 8.61
CA LEU A 53 -12.98 -22.52 7.98
C LEU A 53 -12.34 -23.91 8.18
N GLN A 54 -11.03 -23.97 8.46
CA GLN A 54 -10.32 -25.25 8.58
C GLN A 54 -10.92 -26.19 9.62
N PRO A 55 -11.34 -25.75 10.84
CA PRO A 55 -11.97 -26.62 11.81
C PRO A 55 -13.27 -27.23 11.28
N GLN A 56 -14.10 -26.46 10.57
CA GLN A 56 -15.37 -26.94 10.00
C GLN A 56 -15.12 -27.96 8.88
N LEU A 57 -14.13 -27.69 8.00
CA LEU A 57 -13.73 -28.63 6.95
C LEU A 57 -13.18 -29.96 7.50
N LEU A 58 -12.64 -29.97 8.72
CA LEU A 58 -12.16 -31.18 9.37
C LEU A 58 -13.23 -31.93 10.16
N SER A 59 -14.27 -31.27 10.64
CA SER A 59 -15.27 -31.86 11.56
C SER A 59 -16.68 -32.01 10.99
N GLU A 60 -17.07 -31.21 9.96
CA GLU A 60 -18.43 -31.17 9.45
C GLU A 60 -18.59 -31.81 8.06
N ASP A 61 -19.44 -32.82 7.93
CA ASP A 61 -19.69 -33.50 6.64
C ASP A 61 -20.23 -32.53 5.57
N SER A 62 -21.09 -31.59 5.97
CA SER A 62 -21.67 -30.60 5.07
C SER A 62 -20.61 -29.66 4.48
N ALA A 63 -19.67 -29.20 5.28
CA ALA A 63 -18.58 -28.34 4.83
C ALA A 63 -17.64 -29.10 3.88
N ARG A 64 -17.31 -30.35 4.18
CA ARG A 64 -16.52 -31.21 3.29
C ARG A 64 -17.21 -31.44 1.96
N TYR A 65 -18.52 -31.74 2.01
CA TYR A 65 -19.32 -31.94 0.80
C TYR A 65 -19.32 -30.67 -0.09
N GLU A 66 -19.56 -29.51 0.47
CA GLU A 66 -19.52 -28.23 -0.26
C GLU A 66 -18.15 -27.98 -0.91
N LEU A 67 -17.05 -28.23 -0.19
CA LEU A 67 -15.70 -28.09 -0.72
C LEU A 67 -15.46 -29.02 -1.91
N LEU A 68 -15.83 -30.30 -1.79
CA LEU A 68 -15.65 -31.31 -2.85
C LEU A 68 -16.49 -31.00 -4.08
N VAL A 69 -17.74 -30.62 -3.89
CA VAL A 69 -18.64 -30.23 -4.99
C VAL A 69 -18.16 -29.00 -5.71
N SER A 70 -17.77 -27.96 -4.98
CA SER A 70 -17.21 -26.73 -5.57
C SER A 70 -15.91 -27.00 -6.33
N THR A 71 -15.07 -27.89 -5.82
CA THR A 71 -13.83 -28.31 -6.47
C THR A 71 -14.11 -29.02 -7.80
N LEU A 72 -15.03 -30.00 -7.83
CA LEU A 72 -15.43 -30.70 -9.07
C LEU A 72 -16.09 -29.74 -10.07
N ALA A 73 -16.91 -28.79 -9.60
CA ALA A 73 -17.53 -27.78 -10.45
C ALA A 73 -16.44 -26.86 -11.07
N THR A 74 -15.46 -26.44 -10.30
CA THR A 74 -14.32 -25.63 -10.78
C THR A 74 -13.49 -26.40 -11.80
N LYS A 75 -13.16 -27.66 -11.54
CA LYS A 75 -12.48 -28.53 -12.51
C LYS A 75 -13.28 -28.68 -13.81
N THR A 76 -14.60 -28.74 -13.72
CA THR A 76 -15.49 -28.80 -14.90
C THR A 76 -15.42 -27.51 -15.72
N ILE A 77 -15.44 -26.35 -15.05
CA ILE A 77 -15.29 -25.04 -15.70
C ILE A 77 -13.94 -24.95 -16.42
N LEU A 78 -12.84 -25.29 -15.73
CA LEU A 78 -11.49 -25.29 -16.32
C LEU A 78 -11.39 -26.17 -17.57
N ARG A 79 -11.96 -27.39 -17.51
CA ARG A 79 -12.02 -28.29 -18.67
C ARG A 79 -12.77 -27.67 -19.86
N ARG A 80 -13.87 -26.93 -19.59
CA ARG A 80 -14.59 -26.20 -20.67
C ARG A 80 -13.73 -25.12 -21.29
N PHE A 81 -13.02 -24.32 -20.50
CA PHE A 81 -12.13 -23.30 -21.02
C PHE A 81 -10.94 -23.87 -21.80
N GLN A 82 -10.38 -25.00 -21.33
CA GLN A 82 -9.31 -25.70 -22.06
C GLN A 82 -9.76 -26.24 -23.42
N ALA A 83 -11.05 -26.54 -23.56
CA ALA A 83 -11.64 -27.02 -24.82
C ALA A 83 -12.13 -25.87 -25.73
N LEU A 84 -11.93 -24.60 -25.36
CA LEU A 84 -12.29 -23.47 -26.23
C LEU A 84 -11.45 -23.49 -27.52
N ASP A 85 -12.11 -23.35 -28.64
CA ASP A 85 -11.47 -23.14 -29.92
C ASP A 85 -11.16 -21.63 -30.10
N PRO A 86 -9.90 -21.23 -30.24
CA PRO A 86 -9.51 -19.84 -30.48
C PRO A 86 -10.22 -19.17 -31.67
N LYS A 87 -10.68 -20.00 -32.65
CA LYS A 87 -11.36 -19.49 -33.83
C LYS A 87 -12.86 -19.27 -33.61
N SER A 88 -13.47 -20.02 -32.69
CA SER A 88 -14.92 -19.92 -32.41
C SER A 88 -15.23 -18.77 -31.43
N ASP A 89 -14.40 -18.55 -30.44
CA ASP A 89 -14.52 -17.45 -29.48
C ASP A 89 -13.14 -16.91 -29.09
N PRO A 90 -12.54 -16.08 -29.97
CA PRO A 90 -11.19 -15.54 -29.73
C PRO A 90 -11.10 -14.72 -28.43
N ALA A 91 -12.11 -13.92 -28.11
CA ALA A 91 -12.10 -13.05 -26.94
C ALA A 91 -12.06 -13.87 -25.64
N ALA A 92 -12.94 -14.85 -25.49
CA ALA A 92 -12.96 -15.71 -24.31
C ALA A 92 -11.68 -16.55 -24.20
N TYR A 93 -11.17 -17.07 -25.32
CA TYR A 93 -9.93 -17.85 -25.35
C TYR A 93 -8.72 -17.03 -24.88
N TYR A 94 -8.49 -15.85 -25.45
CA TYR A 94 -7.34 -15.04 -25.09
C TYR A 94 -7.47 -14.44 -23.68
N GLN A 95 -8.68 -14.12 -23.23
CA GLN A 95 -8.91 -13.72 -21.83
C GLN A 95 -8.56 -14.86 -20.85
N PHE A 96 -8.95 -16.09 -21.18
CA PHE A 96 -8.59 -17.25 -20.37
C PHE A 96 -7.07 -17.47 -20.34
N LEU A 97 -6.39 -17.42 -21.49
CA LEU A 97 -4.94 -17.54 -21.54
C LEU A 97 -4.24 -16.45 -20.71
N PHE A 98 -4.68 -15.21 -20.84
CA PHE A 98 -4.11 -14.11 -20.06
C PHE A 98 -4.25 -14.33 -18.56
N ASN A 99 -5.42 -14.74 -18.11
CA ASN A 99 -5.66 -15.05 -16.70
C ASN A 99 -4.80 -16.24 -16.22
N LEU A 100 -4.66 -17.27 -17.06
CA LEU A 100 -3.83 -18.44 -16.75
C LEU A 100 -2.35 -18.06 -16.64
N MET A 101 -1.84 -17.25 -17.55
CA MET A 101 -0.46 -16.76 -17.52
C MET A 101 -0.19 -15.91 -16.27
N THR A 102 -1.12 -15.02 -15.92
CA THR A 102 -1.03 -14.20 -14.70
C THR A 102 -0.99 -15.07 -13.46
N LEU A 103 -1.90 -16.04 -13.37
CA LEU A 103 -1.95 -16.98 -12.24
C LEU A 103 -0.69 -17.84 -12.16
N ALA A 104 -0.19 -18.34 -13.30
CA ALA A 104 1.04 -19.14 -13.34
C ALA A 104 2.23 -18.33 -12.81
N LYS A 105 2.34 -17.05 -13.20
CA LYS A 105 3.38 -16.15 -12.71
C LYS A 105 3.27 -15.92 -11.21
N GLU A 106 2.08 -15.68 -10.69
CA GLU A 106 1.86 -15.48 -9.25
C GLU A 106 2.19 -16.73 -8.41
N LEU A 107 1.85 -17.91 -8.94
CA LEU A 107 2.16 -19.18 -8.27
C LEU A 107 3.66 -19.48 -8.30
N ASP A 108 4.30 -19.25 -9.44
CA ASP A 108 5.74 -19.41 -9.59
C ASP A 108 6.51 -18.49 -8.62
N GLU A 109 6.11 -17.23 -8.53
CA GLU A 109 6.67 -16.29 -7.57
C GLU A 109 6.51 -16.78 -6.12
N LYS A 110 5.32 -17.26 -5.74
CA LYS A 110 5.08 -17.80 -4.39
C LYS A 110 5.95 -19.02 -4.09
N ILE A 111 6.11 -19.92 -5.06
CA ILE A 111 6.97 -21.12 -4.92
C ILE A 111 8.42 -20.67 -4.78
N PHE A 112 8.88 -19.78 -5.65
CA PHE A 112 10.23 -19.24 -5.59
C PHE A 112 10.51 -18.57 -4.25
N GLN A 113 9.61 -17.70 -3.75
CA GLN A 113 9.76 -17.00 -2.48
C GLN A 113 9.78 -17.96 -1.27
N ARG A 114 9.01 -19.05 -1.33
CA ARG A 114 9.00 -20.09 -0.29
C ARG A 114 10.35 -20.82 -0.20
N ASP A 115 10.94 -21.12 -1.35
CA ASP A 115 12.15 -21.94 -1.45
C ASP A 115 13.44 -21.10 -1.47
N LEU A 116 13.29 -19.75 -1.50
CA LEU A 116 14.42 -18.84 -1.50
C LEU A 116 15.18 -18.88 -0.16
N ILE A 117 16.45 -19.22 -0.24
CA ILE A 117 17.37 -19.14 0.92
C ILE A 117 17.87 -17.69 1.04
N ILE A 118 17.52 -17.06 2.16
CA ILE A 118 17.98 -15.69 2.45
C ILE A 118 19.28 -15.79 3.21
N PRO A 119 20.38 -15.16 2.72
CA PRO A 119 21.62 -15.10 3.44
C PRO A 119 21.51 -14.20 4.68
N ASP A 120 22.55 -14.19 5.52
CA ASP A 120 22.67 -13.17 6.57
C ASP A 120 22.82 -11.79 5.93
N LEU A 121 21.79 -10.95 6.11
CA LEU A 121 21.72 -9.59 5.57
C LEU A 121 22.16 -8.51 6.58
N GLU A 122 22.50 -8.90 7.82
CA GLU A 122 22.90 -7.93 8.84
C GLU A 122 24.16 -7.14 8.44
N PRO A 123 25.21 -7.75 7.84
CA PRO A 123 26.37 -6.98 7.37
C PRO A 123 26.00 -5.92 6.32
N VAL A 124 25.03 -6.22 5.44
CA VAL A 124 24.53 -5.28 4.43
C VAL A 124 23.76 -4.14 5.10
N ALA A 125 22.95 -4.43 6.10
CA ALA A 125 22.22 -3.43 6.87
C ALA A 125 23.16 -2.49 7.65
N GLN A 126 24.21 -3.05 8.28
CA GLN A 126 25.23 -2.27 8.98
C GLN A 126 25.96 -1.32 8.03
N GLU A 127 26.36 -1.82 6.86
CA GLU A 127 27.04 -1.01 5.86
C GLU A 127 26.13 0.09 5.32
N ARG A 128 24.89 -0.21 5.00
CA ARG A 128 23.91 0.79 4.54
C ARG A 128 23.65 1.85 5.61
N TYR A 129 23.51 1.46 6.86
CA TYR A 129 23.42 2.41 7.96
C TYR A 129 24.66 3.27 8.05
N ARG A 130 25.86 2.70 8.01
CA ARG A 130 27.13 3.43 8.09
C ARG A 130 27.24 4.51 7.02
N VAL A 131 26.84 4.21 5.79
CA VAL A 131 26.93 5.12 4.63
C VAL A 131 25.82 6.16 4.62
N SER A 132 24.59 5.77 4.98
CA SER A 132 23.39 6.57 4.73
C SER A 132 22.61 6.97 5.99
N LYS A 133 23.18 6.82 7.21
CA LYS A 133 22.46 7.10 8.47
C LYS A 133 21.85 8.50 8.53
N ASN A 134 22.48 9.49 7.91
CA ASN A 134 21.98 10.88 7.87
C ASN A 134 20.76 11.05 6.94
N GLU A 135 20.36 10.02 6.21
CA GLU A 135 19.18 10.01 5.35
C GLU A 135 18.12 9.06 5.86
N ILE A 136 18.52 7.84 6.28
CA ILE A 136 17.61 6.74 6.61
C ILE A 136 17.30 6.60 8.11
N ALA A 137 18.14 7.20 8.96
CA ALA A 137 18.04 7.08 10.42
C ALA A 137 17.85 8.42 11.12
N VAL A 138 17.29 9.42 10.43
CA VAL A 138 17.08 10.77 10.98
C VAL A 138 15.62 10.98 11.32
N SER A 139 15.37 11.43 12.56
CA SER A 139 14.13 12.11 12.92
C SER A 139 14.41 13.62 12.82
N PRO A 140 13.80 14.34 11.88
CA PRO A 140 14.02 15.76 11.76
C PRO A 140 13.55 16.52 12.99
N GLU A 141 14.07 17.73 13.21
CA GLU A 141 13.52 18.64 14.20
C GLU A 141 12.02 18.85 13.95
N LYS A 142 11.24 18.79 15.01
CA LYS A 142 9.79 19.03 14.99
C LYS A 142 9.40 20.09 16.01
N ARG A 143 8.37 20.85 15.68
CA ARG A 143 7.85 21.92 16.51
C ARG A 143 6.35 21.75 16.75
N VAL A 144 5.95 21.80 18.01
CA VAL A 144 4.55 21.88 18.39
C VAL A 144 4.16 23.36 18.44
N MET A 145 3.10 23.72 17.74
CA MET A 145 2.68 25.11 17.56
C MET A 145 1.24 25.31 18.00
N SER A 146 0.98 26.46 18.59
CA SER A 146 -0.37 27.05 18.68
C SER A 146 -0.48 28.20 17.69
N HIS A 147 -1.67 28.45 17.14
CA HIS A 147 -1.91 29.59 16.27
C HIS A 147 -3.29 30.24 16.47
N ILE A 148 -3.37 31.50 16.12
CA ILE A 148 -4.64 32.25 15.94
C ILE A 148 -4.70 32.63 14.47
N LEU A 149 -5.76 32.21 13.79
CA LEU A 149 -6.00 32.50 12.36
C LEU A 149 -7.17 33.45 12.23
N LEU A 150 -6.98 34.52 11.47
CA LEU A 150 -8.06 35.31 10.89
C LEU A 150 -8.10 35.04 9.39
N LEU A 151 -9.19 34.45 8.93
CA LEU A 151 -9.36 34.11 7.52
C LEU A 151 -9.40 35.39 6.66
N CYS A 152 -8.71 35.37 5.52
CA CYS A 152 -8.65 36.45 4.58
C CYS A 152 -8.55 35.92 3.16
N SER A 153 -9.69 35.91 2.44
CA SER A 153 -9.77 35.59 1.03
C SER A 153 -9.40 36.83 0.17
N GLU A 154 -9.52 36.72 -1.16
CA GLU A 154 -9.07 37.73 -2.11
C GLU A 154 -9.76 39.10 -1.92
N ASP A 155 -11.02 39.10 -1.44
CA ASP A 155 -11.82 40.34 -1.24
C ASP A 155 -11.81 40.85 0.20
N CYS A 156 -10.94 40.35 1.07
CA CYS A 156 -10.91 40.81 2.46
C CYS A 156 -10.17 42.15 2.62
N ASP A 157 -10.54 42.93 3.64
CA ASP A 157 -9.75 44.07 4.08
C ASP A 157 -8.50 43.58 4.83
N GLU A 158 -7.40 43.43 4.08
CA GLU A 158 -6.13 42.95 4.60
C GLU A 158 -5.58 43.83 5.72
N ALA A 159 -5.71 45.16 5.59
CA ALA A 159 -5.21 46.10 6.57
C ALA A 159 -5.98 45.99 7.90
N ALA A 160 -7.29 45.85 7.84
CA ALA A 160 -8.13 45.62 9.00
C ALA A 160 -7.81 44.29 9.68
N LYS A 161 -7.71 43.20 8.92
CA LYS A 161 -7.38 41.87 9.46
C LYS A 161 -6.00 41.82 10.12
N ARG A 162 -5.02 42.42 9.49
CA ARG A 162 -3.69 42.55 10.07
C ARG A 162 -3.72 43.38 11.34
N GLY A 163 -4.40 44.53 11.34
CA GLY A 163 -4.49 45.39 12.51
C GLY A 163 -5.23 44.70 13.69
N GLU A 164 -6.30 43.95 13.41
CA GLU A 164 -7.00 43.14 14.40
C GLU A 164 -6.04 42.12 15.06
N LEU A 165 -5.25 41.42 14.26
CA LEU A 165 -4.35 40.41 14.77
C LEU A 165 -3.13 41.01 15.50
N GLU A 166 -2.61 42.18 15.06
CA GLU A 166 -1.58 42.93 15.79
C GLU A 166 -2.08 43.37 17.18
N ALA A 167 -3.36 43.80 17.29
CA ALA A 167 -3.95 44.13 18.59
C ALA A 167 -4.07 42.91 19.51
N ILE A 168 -4.45 41.75 18.96
CA ILE A 168 -4.47 40.48 19.71
C ILE A 168 -3.04 40.10 20.15
N ARG A 169 -2.07 40.26 19.26
CA ARG A 169 -0.67 39.99 19.59
C ARG A 169 -0.18 40.87 20.74
N GLN A 170 -0.53 42.16 20.73
CA GLN A 170 -0.15 43.05 21.82
C GLN A 170 -0.72 42.59 23.18
N ARG A 171 -1.99 42.14 23.21
CA ARG A 171 -2.61 41.60 24.41
C ARG A 171 -1.83 40.36 24.94
N ILE A 172 -1.35 39.51 24.05
CA ILE A 172 -0.52 38.35 24.42
C ILE A 172 0.81 38.81 25.03
N VAL A 173 1.46 39.81 24.41
CA VAL A 173 2.71 40.38 24.90
C VAL A 173 2.51 41.04 26.28
N ASP A 174 1.34 41.65 26.49
CA ASP A 174 0.95 42.24 27.79
C ASP A 174 0.55 41.21 28.87
N GLY A 175 0.57 39.91 28.54
CA GLY A 175 0.44 38.81 29.46
C GLY A 175 -0.93 38.10 29.44
N GLU A 176 -1.80 38.40 28.47
CA GLU A 176 -3.06 37.64 28.34
C GLU A 176 -2.78 36.23 27.78
N SER A 177 -3.65 35.30 28.14
CA SER A 177 -3.50 33.89 27.72
C SER A 177 -3.69 33.72 26.20
N PHE A 178 -2.66 33.21 25.54
CA PHE A 178 -2.72 32.86 24.13
C PHE A 178 -3.90 31.89 23.84
N ALA A 179 -4.09 30.87 24.68
CA ALA A 179 -5.12 29.86 24.50
C ALA A 179 -6.53 30.45 24.58
N ASP A 180 -6.78 31.37 25.53
CA ASP A 180 -8.07 32.01 25.70
C ASP A 180 -8.39 32.91 24.50
N LEU A 181 -7.39 33.69 24.05
CA LEU A 181 -7.50 34.52 22.85
C LEU A 181 -7.70 33.69 21.57
N ALA A 182 -7.06 32.52 21.48
CA ALA A 182 -7.28 31.60 20.37
C ALA A 182 -8.72 31.03 20.36
N ILE A 183 -9.26 30.68 21.53
CA ILE A 183 -10.65 30.22 21.66
C ILE A 183 -11.62 31.35 21.29
N GLU A 184 -11.33 32.60 21.65
CA GLU A 184 -12.20 33.73 21.39
C GLU A 184 -12.15 34.16 19.92
N TYR A 185 -10.96 34.35 19.35
CA TYR A 185 -10.77 35.04 18.07
C TYR A 185 -10.39 34.13 16.90
N SER A 186 -9.77 32.95 17.14
CA SER A 186 -9.31 32.13 16.02
C SER A 186 -10.47 31.63 15.15
N GLN A 187 -10.31 31.73 13.83
CA GLN A 187 -11.24 31.22 12.84
C GLN A 187 -10.83 29.83 12.31
N ASP A 188 -9.78 29.21 12.87
CA ASP A 188 -9.45 27.83 12.55
C ASP A 188 -10.29 26.82 13.38
N PRO A 189 -11.27 26.13 12.76
CA PRO A 189 -12.12 25.21 13.48
C PRO A 189 -11.34 24.00 14.03
N GLY A 190 -10.17 23.71 13.45
CA GLY A 190 -9.36 22.56 13.79
C GLY A 190 -8.58 22.76 15.11
N SER A 191 -8.06 23.95 15.39
CA SER A 191 -7.23 24.24 16.57
C SER A 191 -7.93 25.12 17.60
N ARG A 192 -8.88 25.98 17.20
CA ARG A 192 -9.61 26.89 18.07
C ARG A 192 -10.10 26.24 19.38
N PRO A 193 -10.82 25.08 19.37
CA PRO A 193 -11.33 24.48 20.61
C PRO A 193 -10.23 23.99 21.58
N ARG A 194 -8.99 23.93 21.08
CA ARG A 194 -7.81 23.53 21.87
C ARG A 194 -6.88 24.71 22.17
N GLY A 195 -7.39 25.94 22.19
CA GLY A 195 -6.58 27.11 22.46
C GLY A 195 -5.56 27.41 21.35
N GLY A 196 -5.89 27.04 20.11
CA GLY A 196 -4.99 27.22 18.96
C GLY A 196 -3.99 26.09 18.74
N LEU A 197 -3.89 25.10 19.61
CA LEU A 197 -2.90 24.01 19.53
C LEU A 197 -3.14 23.11 18.31
N LEU A 198 -2.13 22.97 17.47
CA LEU A 198 -2.16 22.07 16.33
C LEU A 198 -2.14 20.60 16.76
N LYS A 199 -2.79 19.72 15.98
CA LYS A 199 -2.87 18.28 16.28
C LYS A 199 -1.54 17.56 16.12
N GLN A 200 -0.74 18.02 15.17
CA GLN A 200 0.50 17.37 14.79
C GLN A 200 1.66 18.35 14.90
N PRO A 201 2.80 17.90 15.42
CA PRO A 201 4.04 18.66 15.30
C PRO A 201 4.38 18.85 13.81
N ILE A 202 5.04 19.94 13.49
CA ILE A 202 5.47 20.26 12.13
C ILE A 202 7.00 20.13 11.99
N ALA A 203 7.45 19.63 10.84
CA ALA A 203 8.85 19.62 10.46
C ALA A 203 9.09 20.62 9.31
N LEU A 204 10.32 21.11 9.17
CA LEU A 204 10.65 22.12 8.15
C LEU A 204 10.39 21.63 6.71
N LYS A 205 10.39 20.32 6.47
CA LYS A 205 10.15 19.72 5.14
C LYS A 205 8.70 19.29 4.90
N ASP A 206 7.77 19.54 5.83
CA ASP A 206 6.38 19.12 5.68
C ASP A 206 5.66 19.85 4.55
N SER A 207 5.45 19.18 3.44
CA SER A 207 4.79 19.76 2.25
C SER A 207 3.30 20.06 2.45
N ASN A 208 2.65 19.45 3.44
CA ASN A 208 1.23 19.65 3.74
C ASN A 208 0.95 20.92 4.55
N VAL A 209 1.99 21.56 5.09
CA VAL A 209 1.90 22.82 5.84
C VAL A 209 2.26 23.99 4.91
N ASP A 210 1.49 25.08 5.01
CA ASP A 210 1.80 26.28 4.23
C ASP A 210 3.24 26.73 4.44
N LYS A 211 3.91 27.12 3.34
CA LYS A 211 5.34 27.44 3.35
C LYS A 211 5.67 28.55 4.34
N THR A 212 4.94 29.67 4.24
CA THR A 212 5.20 30.84 5.11
C THR A 212 4.95 30.51 6.58
N PHE A 213 3.87 29.77 6.86
CA PHE A 213 3.55 29.30 8.21
C PHE A 213 4.69 28.44 8.76
N ARG A 214 5.16 27.47 7.99
CA ARG A 214 6.23 26.55 8.39
C ARG A 214 7.56 27.29 8.62
N GLU A 215 7.96 28.16 7.67
CA GLU A 215 9.22 28.93 7.80
C GLU A 215 9.16 29.81 9.06
N THR A 216 8.08 30.54 9.30
CA THR A 216 7.90 31.35 10.50
C THR A 216 7.92 30.51 11.78
N ALA A 217 7.30 29.32 11.77
CA ALA A 217 7.37 28.43 12.93
C ALA A 217 8.82 28.05 13.27
N PHE A 218 9.71 27.93 12.27
CA PHE A 218 11.12 27.61 12.47
C PHE A 218 12.04 28.83 12.69
N GLU A 219 11.52 30.05 12.60
CA GLU A 219 12.19 31.27 13.05
C GLU A 219 12.09 31.48 14.56
N LEU A 220 11.04 30.92 15.21
CA LEU A 220 10.88 31.01 16.66
C LEU A 220 11.90 30.11 17.35
N THR A 221 12.64 30.61 18.32
CA THR A 221 13.78 29.90 18.94
C THR A 221 13.51 29.45 20.37
N GLU A 222 12.56 30.09 21.05
CA GLU A 222 12.27 29.85 22.46
C GLU A 222 10.83 29.37 22.67
N VAL A 223 10.65 28.37 23.53
CA VAL A 223 9.31 27.92 23.91
C VAL A 223 8.55 29.06 24.57
N GLY A 224 7.33 29.30 24.11
CA GLY A 224 6.50 30.44 24.54
C GLY A 224 6.67 31.68 23.65
N GLU A 225 7.66 31.71 22.77
CA GLU A 225 7.86 32.84 21.84
C GLU A 225 6.68 32.96 20.87
N VAL A 226 6.26 34.21 20.61
CA VAL A 226 5.12 34.54 19.74
C VAL A 226 5.61 35.28 18.50
N SER A 227 5.21 34.79 17.34
CA SER A 227 5.58 35.37 16.05
C SER A 227 5.01 36.78 15.84
N PHE A 228 5.57 37.50 14.86
CA PHE A 228 4.85 38.61 14.24
C PHE A 228 3.65 38.08 13.44
N VAL A 229 2.78 39.00 13.01
CA VAL A 229 1.67 38.66 12.12
C VAL A 229 2.21 38.26 10.76
N VAL A 230 1.87 37.03 10.32
CA VAL A 230 2.29 36.46 9.04
C VAL A 230 1.11 36.17 8.13
N ARG A 231 1.31 36.29 6.82
CA ARG A 231 0.31 36.01 5.79
C ARG A 231 0.54 34.64 5.19
N SER A 232 -0.47 33.76 5.23
CA SER A 232 -0.50 32.51 4.50
C SER A 232 -1.60 32.52 3.43
N ARG A 233 -1.74 31.44 2.67
CA ARG A 233 -2.88 31.26 1.74
C ARG A 233 -4.26 31.27 2.40
N PHE A 234 -4.33 31.05 3.70
CA PHE A 234 -5.60 30.99 4.44
C PHE A 234 -5.99 32.34 5.06
N GLY A 235 -5.03 33.20 5.33
CA GLY A 235 -5.26 34.46 6.01
C GLY A 235 -4.04 34.89 6.83
N TYR A 236 -4.30 35.63 7.88
CA TYR A 236 -3.28 36.12 8.78
C TYR A 236 -3.19 35.28 10.04
N HIS A 237 -1.97 35.03 10.49
CA HIS A 237 -1.69 34.21 11.66
C HIS A 237 -0.78 34.94 12.64
N ILE A 238 -0.94 34.65 13.91
CA ILE A 238 0.10 34.68 14.93
C ILE A 238 0.28 33.28 15.48
N MET A 239 1.51 32.92 15.78
CA MET A 239 1.88 31.60 16.21
C MET A 239 2.65 31.66 17.53
N ARG A 240 2.50 30.64 18.36
CA ARG A 240 3.32 30.44 19.56
C ARG A 240 3.99 29.08 19.50
N LEU A 241 5.29 29.08 19.80
CA LEU A 241 6.06 27.85 19.92
C LEU A 241 5.77 27.17 21.25
N GLU A 242 5.25 25.95 21.22
CA GLU A 242 4.91 25.19 22.43
C GLU A 242 6.00 24.20 22.84
N GLU A 243 6.63 23.54 21.87
CA GLU A 243 7.66 22.54 22.12
C GLU A 243 8.60 22.41 20.91
N ILE A 244 9.88 22.14 21.19
CA ILE A 244 10.88 21.77 20.21
C ILE A 244 11.32 20.35 20.50
N THR A 245 11.11 19.45 19.54
CA THR A 245 11.74 18.13 19.53
C THR A 245 12.96 18.24 18.61
N PRO A 246 14.19 18.18 19.13
CA PRO A 246 15.40 18.37 18.32
C PRO A 246 15.57 17.24 17.30
N GLU A 247 16.31 17.53 16.24
CA GLU A 247 16.76 16.52 15.30
C GLU A 247 17.56 15.43 16.03
N ARG A 248 17.30 14.18 15.65
CA ARG A 248 17.97 13.03 16.23
C ARG A 248 18.36 12.04 15.15
N ILE A 249 19.56 11.53 15.24
CA ILE A 249 19.99 10.36 14.47
C ILE A 249 19.81 9.12 15.34
N TYR A 250 19.01 8.18 14.87
CA TYR A 250 18.80 6.89 15.53
C TYR A 250 20.04 6.02 15.39
N THR A 251 20.34 5.24 16.41
CA THR A 251 21.41 4.21 16.36
C THR A 251 21.03 3.08 15.42
N PHE A 252 22.02 2.27 15.03
CA PHE A 252 21.75 1.07 14.21
C PHE A 252 20.72 0.15 14.86
N GLU A 253 20.87 -0.12 16.16
CA GLU A 253 19.95 -1.00 16.88
C GLU A 253 18.50 -0.51 16.89
N GLU A 254 18.29 0.81 16.91
CA GLU A 254 16.95 1.40 16.87
C GLU A 254 16.28 1.29 15.49
N VAL A 255 17.05 1.23 14.41
CA VAL A 255 16.54 1.12 13.04
C VAL A 255 16.77 -0.26 12.41
N LYS A 256 17.42 -1.18 13.12
CA LYS A 256 17.83 -2.49 12.60
C LYS A 256 16.64 -3.26 12.01
N GLU A 257 15.57 -3.43 12.78
CA GLU A 257 14.41 -4.21 12.35
C GLU A 257 13.76 -3.67 11.06
N PRO A 258 13.36 -2.38 10.99
CA PRO A 258 12.78 -1.85 9.76
C PRO A 258 13.76 -1.82 8.59
N LEU A 259 15.05 -1.59 8.84
CA LEU A 259 16.08 -1.58 7.81
C LEU A 259 16.32 -2.99 7.25
N MET A 260 16.39 -4.00 8.13
CA MET A 260 16.50 -5.41 7.73
C MET A 260 15.30 -5.84 6.90
N ALA A 261 14.08 -5.50 7.33
CA ALA A 261 12.87 -5.83 6.59
C ALA A 261 12.85 -5.22 5.18
N GLU A 262 13.31 -3.96 5.03
CA GLU A 262 13.42 -3.30 3.72
C GLU A 262 14.47 -3.99 2.84
N ILE A 263 15.64 -4.33 3.39
CA ILE A 263 16.72 -4.99 2.65
C ILE A 263 16.29 -6.39 2.23
N GLU A 264 15.65 -7.15 3.13
CA GLU A 264 15.14 -8.48 2.82
C GLU A 264 14.09 -8.43 1.71
N LYS A 265 13.14 -7.49 1.80
CA LYS A 265 12.14 -7.31 0.75
C LYS A 265 12.80 -7.06 -0.60
N ARG A 266 13.75 -6.15 -0.67
CA ARG A 266 14.49 -5.86 -1.91
C ARG A 266 15.26 -7.06 -2.42
N TYR A 267 15.95 -7.79 -1.52
CA TYR A 267 16.67 -9.01 -1.88
C TYR A 267 15.72 -10.04 -2.53
N ARG A 268 14.54 -10.23 -1.97
CA ARG A 268 13.52 -11.13 -2.52
C ARG A 268 13.03 -10.69 -3.90
N GLU A 269 12.77 -9.41 -4.07
CA GLU A 269 12.34 -8.82 -5.34
C GLU A 269 13.43 -8.97 -6.42
N ASP A 270 14.67 -8.64 -6.11
CA ASP A 270 15.81 -8.74 -7.03
C ASP A 270 16.14 -10.21 -7.37
N ALA A 271 16.06 -11.10 -6.40
CA ALA A 271 16.27 -12.53 -6.61
C ALA A 271 15.19 -13.13 -7.53
N TYR A 272 13.92 -12.79 -7.30
CA TYR A 272 12.84 -13.22 -8.20
C TYR A 272 12.97 -12.62 -9.59
N HIS A 273 13.30 -11.35 -9.69
CA HIS A 273 13.53 -10.71 -10.99
C HIS A 273 14.66 -11.40 -11.78
N SER A 274 15.77 -11.70 -11.11
CA SER A 274 16.90 -12.41 -11.73
C SER A 274 16.52 -13.83 -12.16
N TYR A 275 15.78 -14.54 -11.32
CA TYR A 275 15.22 -15.84 -11.65
C TYR A 275 14.30 -15.76 -12.86
N TRP A 276 13.36 -14.82 -12.87
CA TRP A 276 12.42 -14.63 -13.97
C TRP A 276 13.13 -14.33 -15.29
N LEU A 277 14.16 -13.47 -15.28
CA LEU A 277 14.98 -13.21 -16.46
C LEU A 277 15.72 -14.45 -16.95
N SER A 278 16.10 -15.35 -16.06
CA SER A 278 16.76 -16.61 -16.42
C SER A 278 15.84 -17.60 -17.14
N LEU A 279 14.51 -17.42 -17.02
CA LEU A 279 13.50 -18.20 -17.73
C LEU A 279 13.24 -17.67 -19.16
N ALA A 280 13.73 -16.48 -19.48
CA ALA A 280 13.57 -15.92 -20.81
C ALA A 280 14.33 -16.74 -21.85
N PRO A 281 13.79 -16.88 -23.08
CA PRO A 281 14.51 -17.51 -24.17
C PRO A 281 15.86 -16.81 -24.39
N GLY A 282 16.92 -17.59 -24.53
CA GLY A 282 18.25 -17.08 -24.84
C GLY A 282 18.41 -16.71 -26.33
N ASP A 283 19.46 -17.24 -26.94
CA ASP A 283 19.83 -16.94 -28.35
C ASP A 283 18.80 -17.44 -29.41
N ASP A 284 17.82 -18.25 -28.98
CA ASP A 284 16.75 -18.78 -29.87
C ASP A 284 15.56 -17.80 -30.00
N LEU A 285 15.58 -16.67 -29.25
CA LEU A 285 14.51 -15.66 -29.36
C LEU A 285 14.52 -15.03 -30.76
N SER A 286 13.45 -15.23 -31.52
CA SER A 286 13.20 -14.58 -32.79
C SER A 286 11.96 -13.70 -32.68
N ILE A 287 12.11 -12.43 -32.98
CA ILE A 287 11.01 -11.45 -32.99
C ILE A 287 10.86 -10.90 -34.38
N ASP A 288 9.66 -11.08 -34.98
CA ASP A 288 9.30 -10.43 -36.24
C ASP A 288 8.84 -8.99 -35.99
N HIS A 289 9.80 -8.07 -35.98
CA HIS A 289 9.56 -6.65 -35.79
C HIS A 289 8.66 -6.04 -36.86
N GLU A 290 8.79 -6.49 -38.11
CA GLU A 290 7.95 -5.98 -39.21
C GLU A 290 6.47 -6.38 -39.02
N ALA A 291 6.22 -7.59 -38.49
CA ALA A 291 4.87 -8.01 -38.17
C ALA A 291 4.29 -7.18 -37.03
N ILE A 292 5.09 -6.87 -36.00
CA ILE A 292 4.69 -6.02 -34.89
C ILE A 292 4.38 -4.60 -35.37
N ASP A 293 5.25 -4.00 -36.18
CA ASP A 293 5.07 -2.64 -36.68
C ASP A 293 3.79 -2.54 -37.55
N ARG A 294 3.52 -3.53 -38.42
CA ARG A 294 2.26 -3.59 -39.19
C ARG A 294 1.02 -3.66 -38.28
N LEU A 295 1.09 -4.38 -37.14
CA LEU A 295 0.00 -4.47 -36.19
C LEU A 295 -0.22 -3.15 -35.44
N VAL A 296 0.85 -2.47 -35.04
CA VAL A 296 0.80 -1.19 -34.31
C VAL A 296 0.29 -0.07 -35.24
N GLU A 297 0.76 -0.01 -36.49
CA GLU A 297 0.30 0.96 -37.47
C GLU A 297 -1.18 0.76 -37.88
N GLY A 298 -1.66 -0.48 -37.90
CA GLY A 298 -3.06 -0.82 -38.16
C GLY A 298 -4.01 -0.74 -36.97
N ALA A 299 -3.46 -0.72 -35.75
CA ALA A 299 -4.24 -0.68 -34.53
C ALA A 299 -4.64 0.77 -34.20
N THR A 300 -5.85 1.16 -34.62
CA THR A 300 -6.58 2.15 -33.85
C THR A 300 -6.82 1.50 -32.49
N ILE A 301 -6.05 1.86 -31.48
CA ILE A 301 -6.28 1.40 -30.10
C ILE A 301 -7.64 1.94 -29.70
N SER A 302 -8.66 1.13 -29.96
CA SER A 302 -9.98 1.35 -29.36
C SER A 302 -9.75 1.20 -27.87
N THR A 303 -9.74 2.29 -27.16
CA THR A 303 -9.61 2.34 -25.69
C THR A 303 -10.52 1.28 -25.11
N VAL A 304 -9.92 0.29 -24.46
CA VAL A 304 -10.61 -0.78 -23.75
C VAL A 304 -11.59 -0.12 -22.81
N VAL A 305 -12.87 -0.36 -23.05
CA VAL A 305 -13.97 0.03 -22.18
C VAL A 305 -13.68 -0.55 -20.80
N THR A 306 -13.38 0.31 -19.84
CA THR A 306 -13.43 -0.06 -18.43
C THR A 306 -14.87 -0.45 -18.12
N PRO A 307 -15.16 -1.66 -17.63
CA PRO A 307 -16.49 -1.95 -17.12
C PRO A 307 -16.78 -1.08 -15.90
N GLU A 308 -17.94 -0.41 -15.93
CA GLU A 308 -18.50 0.32 -14.78
C GLU A 308 -18.77 -0.62 -13.58
#